data_4cf62017664ec28fde3b3993546e18c2
#
_entry.id   4cf62017664ec28fde3b3993546e18c2
#
_cell.length_a   1.000
_cell.length_b   1.000
_cell.length_c   1.000
_cell.angle_alpha   90.00
_cell.angle_beta   90.00
_cell.angle_gamma   90.00
#
_symmetry.space_group_name_H-M   'P 1'
#
loop_
_entity.id
_entity.type
_entity.pdbx_description
1 polymer ?
#
loop_
_entity_poly.entity_id
_entity_poly.type
_entity_poly.pdbx_seq_one_letter_code
_entity_poly.pdbx_strand_id
1 'polypeptide(L)'
;MRFINPNVEWWQQKTTSQHIARVGRICYKSEGKQPPFYLDEEGKADFIRQRDENRAKSFWQSGHRSMYRHGTAYFYIPNDNAIPRNLWAFLVTSPYIDYVAKNHQVWISTNMQFLCENGNLYQTFNPFLVSEEEFIRRAKNYPKALWLLRMTFVVTTQISTSRELNRTSPNVIAEQSTRYCNLRKKGGVQICKPQWLHDGKFVQSTIYRLGCRMGAMFYRLLLFFGVKPQDARGVLPLDTYTTVAYTYSIAEWKNIIALRYHETTGKAHPNAKIVAGMIRNTIYNRMSKLIPDFDI
;
A
#
# COMPACT_ATOMS: atom_id res chain seq x y z
N MET A 1 -6.40 10.01 24.52
CA MET A 1 -5.18 9.68 23.77
C MET A 1 -4.73 8.28 24.16
N ARG A 2 -4.28 7.46 23.18
CA ARG A 2 -3.78 6.07 23.37
C ARG A 2 -2.45 5.89 22.65
N PHE A 3 -1.54 5.13 23.23
CA PHE A 3 -0.31 4.68 22.56
C PHE A 3 -0.56 3.33 21.87
N ILE A 4 -0.06 3.19 20.66
CA ILE A 4 -0.11 1.96 19.86
C ILE A 4 1.28 1.59 19.37
N ASN A 5 1.49 0.34 19.03
CA ASN A 5 2.74 -0.12 18.39
C ASN A 5 2.62 0.02 16.86
N PRO A 6 3.72 0.15 16.12
CA PRO A 6 3.72 0.02 14.67
C PRO A 6 3.25 -1.38 14.27
N ASN A 7 2.61 -1.47 13.11
CA ASN A 7 2.12 -2.73 12.55
C ASN A 7 2.23 -2.73 11.04
N VAL A 8 2.45 -3.90 10.45
CA VAL A 8 2.49 -4.12 9.01
C VAL A 8 1.61 -5.32 8.67
N GLU A 9 0.67 -5.11 7.78
CA GLU A 9 -0.21 -6.16 7.26
C GLU A 9 0.01 -6.32 5.75
N TRP A 10 0.15 -7.54 5.28
CA TRP A 10 0.11 -7.83 3.86
C TRP A 10 -1.34 -8.05 3.42
N TRP A 11 -1.77 -7.24 2.45
CA TRP A 11 -3.10 -7.36 1.86
C TRP A 11 -3.01 -7.98 0.47
N GLN A 12 -3.37 -9.26 0.36
CA GLN A 12 -3.47 -9.93 -0.93
C GLN A 12 -4.68 -9.38 -1.72
N GLN A 13 -4.47 -9.19 -3.02
CA GLN A 13 -5.54 -8.84 -3.96
C GLN A 13 -6.35 -10.09 -4.31
N LYS A 14 -7.62 -10.16 -3.90
CA LYS A 14 -8.54 -11.21 -4.35
C LYS A 14 -9.17 -10.83 -5.68
N THR A 15 -9.80 -9.65 -5.74
CA THR A 15 -10.26 -9.02 -6.98
C THR A 15 -9.75 -7.59 -7.05
N THR A 16 -9.57 -7.06 -8.24
CA THR A 16 -9.03 -5.71 -8.45
C THR A 16 -9.92 -4.65 -7.83
N SER A 17 -11.24 -4.70 -8.08
CA SER A 17 -12.20 -3.71 -7.56
C SER A 17 -12.27 -3.73 -6.03
N GLN A 18 -12.31 -4.92 -5.43
CA GLN A 18 -12.31 -5.07 -3.98
C GLN A 18 -11.04 -4.51 -3.35
N HIS A 19 -9.89 -4.78 -3.98
CA HIS A 19 -8.59 -4.29 -3.49
C HIS A 19 -8.51 -2.76 -3.56
N ILE A 20 -8.86 -2.15 -4.70
CA ILE A 20 -8.92 -0.70 -4.88
C ILE A 20 -9.86 -0.06 -3.85
N ALA A 21 -11.06 -0.61 -3.68
CA ALA A 21 -12.04 -0.11 -2.72
C ALA A 21 -11.53 -0.20 -1.27
N ARG A 22 -10.89 -1.32 -0.90
CA ARG A 22 -10.33 -1.54 0.43
C ARG A 22 -9.21 -0.56 0.74
N VAL A 23 -8.27 -0.38 -0.19
CA VAL A 23 -7.17 0.57 -0.05
C VAL A 23 -7.68 2.01 0.03
N GLY A 24 -8.61 2.40 -0.86
CA GLY A 24 -9.16 3.75 -0.84
C GLY A 24 -9.90 4.11 0.44
N ARG A 25 -10.44 3.12 1.19
CA ARG A 25 -11.06 3.37 2.50
C ARG A 25 -10.05 3.81 3.57
N ILE A 26 -8.78 3.49 3.42
CA ILE A 26 -7.72 3.96 4.33
C ILE A 26 -7.69 5.49 4.36
N CYS A 27 -7.75 6.15 3.20
CA CYS A 27 -7.69 7.61 3.11
C CYS A 27 -8.76 8.31 3.94
N TYR A 28 -9.92 7.69 4.12
CA TYR A 28 -11.05 8.26 4.85
C TYR A 28 -11.27 7.62 6.22
N LYS A 29 -10.43 6.65 6.60
CA LYS A 29 -10.64 5.82 7.80
C LYS A 29 -12.09 5.33 7.88
N SER A 30 -12.58 4.78 6.78
CA SER A 30 -13.97 4.33 6.64
C SER A 30 -14.04 2.81 6.50
N GLU A 31 -15.09 2.23 7.07
CA GLU A 31 -15.45 0.84 6.86
C GLU A 31 -16.46 0.73 5.72
N GLY A 32 -16.47 -0.40 5.03
CA GLY A 32 -17.54 -0.70 4.07
C GLY A 32 -18.84 -0.97 4.80
N LYS A 33 -19.98 -0.59 4.21
CA LYS A 33 -21.29 -1.01 4.73
C LYS A 33 -21.30 -2.53 4.88
N GLN A 34 -21.75 -3.00 6.03
CA GLN A 34 -21.93 -4.43 6.26
C GLN A 34 -23.14 -4.94 5.46
N PRO A 35 -23.09 -6.18 4.96
CA PRO A 35 -24.26 -6.78 4.32
C PRO A 35 -25.40 -6.91 5.35
N PRO A 36 -26.64 -6.78 4.90
CA PRO A 36 -27.81 -7.02 5.76
C PRO A 36 -27.76 -8.44 6.37
N PHE A 37 -28.19 -8.56 7.62
CA PHE A 37 -28.11 -9.81 8.37
C PHE A 37 -29.02 -10.93 7.83
N TYR A 38 -30.06 -10.55 7.10
CA TYR A 38 -31.04 -11.48 6.52
C TYR A 38 -30.57 -12.13 5.20
N LEU A 39 -29.44 -11.70 4.66
CA LEU A 39 -28.86 -12.33 3.46
C LEU A 39 -28.13 -13.62 3.84
N ASP A 40 -28.26 -14.63 2.99
CA ASP A 40 -27.42 -15.82 3.03
C ASP A 40 -25.96 -15.51 2.64
N GLU A 41 -25.10 -16.49 2.66
CA GLU A 41 -23.65 -16.26 2.38
C GLU A 41 -23.40 -15.83 0.94
N GLU A 42 -24.17 -16.30 -0.03
CA GLU A 42 -24.07 -15.90 -1.45
C GLU A 42 -24.53 -14.44 -1.62
N GLY A 43 -25.67 -14.09 -1.06
CA GLY A 43 -26.20 -12.72 -1.07
C GLY A 43 -25.28 -11.72 -0.36
N LYS A 44 -24.63 -12.13 0.76
CA LYS A 44 -23.60 -11.32 1.42
C LYS A 44 -22.38 -11.12 0.52
N ALA A 45 -21.91 -12.17 -0.14
CA ALA A 45 -20.78 -12.10 -1.06
C ALA A 45 -21.07 -11.17 -2.24
N ASP A 46 -22.26 -11.27 -2.84
CA ASP A 46 -22.70 -10.39 -3.92
C ASP A 46 -22.87 -8.94 -3.48
N PHE A 47 -23.44 -8.70 -2.30
CA PHE A 47 -23.53 -7.35 -1.73
C PHE A 47 -22.15 -6.71 -1.57
N ILE A 48 -21.18 -7.46 -1.03
CA ILE A 48 -19.81 -6.99 -0.85
C ILE A 48 -19.16 -6.71 -2.20
N ARG A 49 -19.34 -7.58 -3.19
CA ARG A 49 -18.82 -7.41 -4.56
C ARG A 49 -19.35 -6.12 -5.18
N GLN A 50 -20.66 -5.95 -5.25
CA GLN A 50 -21.30 -4.76 -5.81
C GLN A 50 -20.91 -3.46 -5.08
N ARG A 51 -20.88 -3.49 -3.74
CA ARG A 51 -20.44 -2.37 -2.93
C ARG A 51 -19.02 -1.92 -3.30
N ASP A 52 -18.11 -2.87 -3.48
CA ASP A 52 -16.70 -2.59 -3.73
C ASP A 52 -16.46 -2.18 -5.19
N GLU A 53 -17.18 -2.76 -6.15
CA GLU A 53 -17.18 -2.30 -7.54
C GLU A 53 -17.69 -0.87 -7.67
N ASN A 54 -18.82 -0.55 -7.02
CA ASN A 54 -19.37 0.80 -7.01
C ASN A 54 -18.42 1.80 -6.36
N ARG A 55 -17.73 1.39 -5.29
CA ARG A 55 -16.72 2.25 -4.64
C ARG A 55 -15.51 2.49 -5.54
N ALA A 56 -15.01 1.46 -6.21
CA ALA A 56 -13.90 1.61 -7.17
C ALA A 56 -14.31 2.54 -8.32
N LYS A 57 -15.48 2.33 -8.94
CA LYS A 57 -16.02 3.22 -9.98
C LYS A 57 -16.13 4.68 -9.50
N SER A 58 -16.60 4.88 -8.26
CA SER A 58 -16.69 6.21 -7.65
C SER A 58 -15.32 6.91 -7.56
N PHE A 59 -14.25 6.22 -7.24
CA PHE A 59 -12.91 6.80 -7.23
C PHE A 59 -12.46 7.25 -8.63
N TRP A 60 -12.76 6.46 -9.65
CA TRP A 60 -12.43 6.82 -11.03
C TRP A 60 -13.20 8.07 -11.48
N GLN A 61 -14.52 8.08 -11.27
CA GLN A 61 -15.41 9.17 -11.66
C GLN A 61 -15.13 10.48 -10.93
N SER A 62 -14.75 10.41 -9.64
CA SER A 62 -14.43 11.58 -8.82
C SER A 62 -13.00 12.10 -8.99
N GLY A 63 -12.22 11.55 -9.91
CA GLY A 63 -10.84 11.97 -10.16
C GLY A 63 -9.80 11.40 -9.20
N HIS A 64 -10.18 10.56 -8.23
CA HIS A 64 -9.25 9.89 -7.33
C HIS A 64 -8.60 8.65 -8.00
N ARG A 65 -8.14 8.83 -9.24
CA ARG A 65 -7.60 7.76 -10.11
C ARG A 65 -6.36 7.08 -9.53
N SER A 66 -5.59 7.80 -8.69
CA SER A 66 -4.41 7.24 -8.02
C SER A 66 -4.71 5.99 -7.19
N MET A 67 -5.96 5.79 -6.74
CA MET A 67 -6.36 4.56 -6.04
C MET A 67 -6.26 3.33 -6.94
N TYR A 68 -6.40 3.49 -8.26
CA TYR A 68 -6.26 2.42 -9.24
C TYR A 68 -4.81 1.92 -9.41
N ARG A 69 -3.82 2.68 -8.93
CA ARG A 69 -2.41 2.22 -8.88
C ARG A 69 -2.21 1.02 -7.95
N HIS A 70 -3.10 0.85 -6.97
CA HIS A 70 -3.05 -0.29 -6.05
C HIS A 70 -3.63 -1.57 -6.65
N GLY A 71 -4.47 -1.48 -7.69
CA GLY A 71 -4.94 -2.64 -8.45
C GLY A 71 -3.83 -3.13 -9.38
N THR A 72 -3.49 -4.42 -9.29
CA THR A 72 -2.45 -5.06 -10.10
C THR A 72 -3.06 -5.91 -11.21
N ALA A 73 -2.45 -5.92 -12.37
CA ALA A 73 -2.72 -6.85 -13.46
C ALA A 73 -1.43 -7.54 -13.90
N TYR A 74 -1.52 -8.84 -14.15
CA TYR A 74 -0.43 -9.68 -14.63
C TYR A 74 -0.76 -10.21 -16.01
N PHE A 75 0.24 -10.24 -16.90
CA PHE A 75 0.10 -10.80 -18.23
C PHE A 75 1.25 -11.77 -18.49
N TYR A 76 0.93 -12.85 -19.19
CA TYR A 76 1.91 -13.80 -19.70
C TYR A 76 1.70 -13.99 -21.18
N ILE A 77 2.71 -13.66 -21.97
CA ILE A 77 2.71 -13.78 -23.42
C ILE A 77 3.63 -14.94 -23.79
N PRO A 78 3.10 -16.03 -24.34
CA PRO A 78 3.90 -17.23 -24.62
C PRO A 78 4.82 -17.08 -25.83
N ASN A 79 4.54 -16.10 -26.71
CA ASN A 79 5.35 -15.80 -27.88
C ASN A 79 5.30 -14.29 -28.16
N ASP A 80 6.45 -13.63 -28.04
CA ASP A 80 6.59 -12.18 -28.23
C ASP A 80 6.30 -11.71 -29.66
N ASN A 81 6.35 -12.60 -30.65
CA ASN A 81 5.90 -12.30 -32.01
C ASN A 81 4.41 -11.92 -32.08
N ALA A 82 3.63 -12.28 -31.06
CA ALA A 82 2.24 -11.85 -30.93
C ALA A 82 2.09 -10.38 -30.53
N ILE A 83 3.19 -9.70 -30.14
CA ILE A 83 3.17 -8.29 -29.73
C ILE A 83 3.51 -7.43 -30.93
N PRO A 84 2.62 -6.51 -31.36
CA PRO A 84 2.93 -5.53 -32.40
C PRO A 84 4.14 -4.66 -32.05
N ARG A 85 4.97 -4.30 -33.01
CA ARG A 85 6.22 -3.54 -32.79
C ARG A 85 6.00 -2.19 -32.07
N ASN A 86 4.94 -1.47 -32.40
CA ASN A 86 4.59 -0.22 -31.72
C ASN A 86 4.25 -0.44 -30.24
N LEU A 87 3.73 -1.61 -29.91
CA LEU A 87 3.39 -1.98 -28.54
C LEU A 87 4.64 -2.37 -27.73
N TRP A 88 5.62 -3.02 -28.38
CA TRP A 88 6.94 -3.26 -27.78
C TRP A 88 7.63 -1.95 -27.37
N ALA A 89 7.65 -0.97 -28.26
CA ALA A 89 8.24 0.34 -27.95
C ALA A 89 7.60 0.94 -26.69
N PHE A 90 6.26 0.81 -26.57
CA PHE A 90 5.54 1.32 -25.42
C PHE A 90 5.83 0.53 -24.11
N LEU A 91 5.97 -0.80 -24.19
CA LEU A 91 6.34 -1.63 -23.05
C LEU A 91 7.71 -1.25 -22.47
N VAL A 92 8.70 -1.04 -23.32
CA VAL A 92 10.07 -0.76 -22.90
C VAL A 92 10.26 0.69 -22.42
N THR A 93 9.39 1.61 -22.81
CA THR A 93 9.52 3.04 -22.44
C THR A 93 8.62 3.49 -21.30
N SER A 94 7.57 2.71 -20.97
CA SER A 94 6.64 3.10 -19.92
C SER A 94 7.20 2.83 -18.52
N PRO A 95 7.24 3.85 -17.64
CA PRO A 95 7.67 3.65 -16.25
C PRO A 95 6.61 2.95 -15.37
N TYR A 96 5.45 2.60 -15.93
CA TYR A 96 4.35 1.97 -15.22
C TYR A 96 4.18 0.49 -15.53
N ILE A 97 5.06 -0.05 -16.37
CA ILE A 97 5.07 -1.45 -16.76
C ILE A 97 6.40 -2.06 -16.36
N ASP A 98 6.34 -3.07 -15.52
CA ASP A 98 7.49 -3.94 -15.24
C ASP A 98 7.37 -5.18 -16.12
N TYR A 99 8.43 -5.54 -16.82
CA TYR A 99 8.45 -6.75 -17.64
C TYR A 99 9.80 -7.46 -17.61
N VAL A 100 9.76 -8.73 -17.88
CA VAL A 100 10.94 -9.54 -18.22
C VAL A 100 10.61 -10.45 -19.39
N ALA A 101 11.61 -10.70 -20.23
CA ALA A 101 11.48 -11.59 -21.39
C ALA A 101 12.58 -12.66 -21.39
N LYS A 102 12.23 -13.88 -21.82
CA LYS A 102 13.15 -15.00 -21.99
C LYS A 102 12.59 -15.99 -23.02
N ASN A 103 13.39 -16.37 -24.02
CA ASN A 103 13.03 -17.36 -25.02
C ASN A 103 11.65 -17.09 -25.65
N HIS A 104 11.43 -15.88 -26.14
CA HIS A 104 10.17 -15.39 -26.73
C HIS A 104 8.98 -15.31 -25.76
N GLN A 105 9.15 -15.69 -24.49
CA GLN A 105 8.11 -15.55 -23.47
C GLN A 105 8.27 -14.21 -22.75
N VAL A 106 7.15 -13.55 -22.43
CA VAL A 106 7.15 -12.26 -21.73
C VAL A 106 6.20 -12.32 -20.55
N TRP A 107 6.71 -11.90 -19.40
CA TRP A 107 5.94 -11.68 -18.16
C TRP A 107 5.83 -10.19 -17.93
N ILE A 108 4.63 -9.70 -17.65
CA ILE A 108 4.36 -8.27 -17.46
C ILE A 108 3.56 -8.10 -16.17
N SER A 109 3.92 -7.08 -15.41
CA SER A 109 3.16 -6.58 -14.26
C SER A 109 2.89 -5.08 -14.44
N THR A 110 1.67 -4.65 -14.17
CA THR A 110 1.30 -3.23 -14.23
C THR A 110 0.16 -2.92 -13.27
N ASN A 111 -0.28 -1.65 -13.24
CA ASN A 111 -1.37 -1.20 -12.40
C ASN A 111 -2.62 -0.82 -13.22
N MET A 112 -3.78 -0.86 -12.58
CA MET A 112 -5.06 -0.61 -13.23
C MET A 112 -5.25 0.83 -13.65
N GLN A 113 -4.62 1.83 -13.00
CA GLN A 113 -4.72 3.21 -13.47
C GLN A 113 -4.15 3.31 -14.87
N PHE A 114 -2.96 2.77 -15.07
CA PHE A 114 -2.28 2.77 -16.36
C PHE A 114 -3.12 2.11 -17.46
N LEU A 115 -3.69 0.93 -17.17
CA LEU A 115 -4.51 0.21 -18.13
C LEU A 115 -5.80 0.95 -18.47
N CYS A 116 -6.47 1.55 -17.48
CA CYS A 116 -7.70 2.32 -17.71
C CYS A 116 -7.47 3.62 -18.48
N GLU A 117 -6.30 4.25 -18.31
CA GLU A 117 -5.91 5.45 -19.05
C GLU A 117 -5.45 5.14 -20.49
N ASN A 118 -5.07 3.87 -20.75
CA ASN A 118 -4.58 3.39 -22.05
C ASN A 118 -5.44 2.20 -22.53
N GLY A 119 -6.73 2.42 -22.72
CA GLY A 119 -7.71 1.37 -23.03
C GLY A 119 -7.38 0.53 -24.27
N ASN A 120 -6.77 1.12 -25.31
CA ASN A 120 -6.34 0.38 -26.51
C ASN A 120 -5.26 -0.66 -26.17
N LEU A 121 -4.33 -0.33 -25.26
CA LEU A 121 -3.33 -1.26 -24.77
C LEU A 121 -3.96 -2.39 -23.97
N TYR A 122 -4.91 -2.04 -23.11
CA TYR A 122 -5.61 -3.04 -22.32
C TYR A 122 -6.35 -4.05 -23.21
N GLN A 123 -7.02 -3.59 -24.25
CA GLN A 123 -7.69 -4.48 -25.23
C GLN A 123 -6.71 -5.43 -25.90
N THR A 124 -5.52 -4.96 -26.28
CA THR A 124 -4.51 -5.79 -26.94
C THR A 124 -3.91 -6.84 -25.98
N PHE A 125 -3.70 -6.49 -24.71
CA PHE A 125 -3.11 -7.41 -23.73
C PHE A 125 -4.13 -8.29 -23.00
N ASN A 126 -5.41 -7.93 -23.03
CA ASN A 126 -6.45 -8.65 -22.30
C ASN A 126 -6.47 -10.18 -22.58
N PRO A 127 -6.21 -10.67 -23.81
CA PRO A 127 -6.13 -12.11 -24.08
C PRO A 127 -4.99 -12.83 -23.32
N PHE A 128 -4.00 -12.09 -22.83
CA PHE A 128 -2.84 -12.60 -22.09
C PHE A 128 -2.94 -12.35 -20.59
N LEU A 129 -4.05 -11.79 -20.13
CA LEU A 129 -4.29 -11.55 -18.71
C LEU A 129 -4.34 -12.87 -17.96
N VAL A 130 -3.59 -12.95 -16.86
CA VAL A 130 -3.53 -14.15 -16.02
C VAL A 130 -3.75 -13.82 -14.55
N SER A 131 -4.19 -14.78 -13.76
CA SER A 131 -4.22 -14.65 -12.31
C SER A 131 -2.79 -14.62 -11.73
N GLU A 132 -2.65 -14.19 -10.49
CA GLU A 132 -1.35 -14.20 -9.79
C GLU A 132 -0.81 -15.65 -9.67
N GLU A 133 -1.68 -16.63 -9.39
CA GLU A 133 -1.31 -18.03 -9.29
C GLU A 133 -0.79 -18.57 -10.63
N GLU A 134 -1.46 -18.22 -11.72
CA GLU A 134 -1.03 -18.63 -13.06
C GLU A 134 0.27 -17.94 -13.45
N PHE A 135 0.43 -16.65 -13.10
CA PHE A 135 1.68 -15.94 -13.33
C PHE A 135 2.86 -16.60 -12.60
N ILE A 136 2.68 -16.97 -11.33
CA ILE A 136 3.67 -17.69 -10.54
C ILE A 136 3.98 -19.05 -11.17
N ARG A 137 2.96 -19.79 -11.60
CA ARG A 137 3.13 -21.10 -12.25
C ARG A 137 3.95 -21.00 -13.53
N ARG A 138 3.69 -19.98 -14.36
CA ARG A 138 4.44 -19.72 -15.60
C ARG A 138 5.87 -19.24 -15.33
N ALA A 139 6.10 -18.59 -14.21
CA ALA A 139 7.42 -18.10 -13.81
C ALA A 139 8.32 -19.17 -13.15
N LYS A 140 7.83 -20.40 -12.93
CA LYS A 140 8.57 -21.47 -12.21
C LYS A 140 9.96 -21.71 -12.79
N ASN A 141 10.10 -21.71 -14.10
CA ASN A 141 11.37 -21.93 -14.80
C ASN A 141 12.17 -20.65 -15.09
N TYR A 142 11.66 -19.51 -14.64
CA TYR A 142 12.33 -18.21 -14.77
C TYR A 142 12.08 -17.34 -13.53
N PRO A 143 12.77 -17.61 -12.42
CA PRO A 143 12.53 -16.92 -11.13
C PRO A 143 12.66 -15.39 -11.20
N LYS A 144 13.39 -14.83 -12.18
CA LYS A 144 13.44 -13.38 -12.39
C LYS A 144 12.06 -12.76 -12.63
N ALA A 145 11.10 -13.49 -13.22
CA ALA A 145 9.75 -13.01 -13.41
C ALA A 145 9.00 -12.85 -12.08
N LEU A 146 9.36 -13.60 -11.04
CA LEU A 146 8.73 -13.49 -9.71
C LEU A 146 9.06 -12.17 -8.99
N TRP A 147 10.12 -11.46 -9.40
CA TRP A 147 10.43 -10.13 -8.90
C TRP A 147 9.42 -9.07 -9.34
N LEU A 148 8.62 -9.37 -10.37
CA LEU A 148 7.51 -8.53 -10.85
C LEU A 148 6.25 -8.65 -9.99
N LEU A 149 6.17 -9.64 -9.09
CA LEU A 149 5.01 -9.80 -8.20
C LEU A 149 4.85 -8.55 -7.33
N ARG A 150 3.64 -8.01 -7.29
CA ARG A 150 3.31 -6.81 -6.52
C ARG A 150 2.67 -7.19 -5.20
N MET A 151 3.16 -6.59 -4.13
CA MET A 151 2.62 -6.80 -2.79
C MET A 151 2.14 -5.48 -2.20
N THR A 152 0.93 -5.50 -1.65
CA THR A 152 0.37 -4.35 -0.91
C THR A 152 0.60 -4.54 0.58
N PHE A 153 1.35 -3.63 1.18
CA PHE A 153 1.49 -3.56 2.64
C PHE A 153 0.70 -2.38 3.20
N VAL A 154 -0.08 -2.65 4.22
CA VAL A 154 -0.75 -1.63 5.02
C VAL A 154 0.06 -1.45 6.29
N VAL A 155 0.63 -0.28 6.42
CA VAL A 155 1.56 0.11 7.48
C VAL A 155 0.87 1.07 8.43
N THR A 156 0.76 0.69 9.70
CA THR A 156 0.40 1.60 10.80
C THR A 156 1.67 2.06 11.47
N THR A 157 1.96 3.36 11.42
CA THR A 157 3.20 3.93 11.93
C THR A 157 3.02 5.41 12.31
N GLN A 158 4.10 6.11 12.65
CA GLN A 158 4.13 7.56 12.86
C GLN A 158 4.03 8.32 11.53
N ILE A 159 3.44 9.52 11.54
CA ILE A 159 3.48 10.43 10.37
C ILE A 159 4.93 10.75 9.96
N SER A 160 5.83 10.91 10.92
CA SER A 160 7.27 11.11 10.64
C SER A 160 7.86 9.93 9.86
N THR A 161 7.57 8.71 10.29
CA THR A 161 8.07 7.48 9.66
C THR A 161 7.45 7.26 8.27
N SER A 162 6.16 7.55 8.07
CA SER A 162 5.55 7.46 6.74
C SER A 162 6.25 8.36 5.73
N ARG A 163 6.66 9.57 6.13
CA ARG A 163 7.42 10.49 5.26
C ARG A 163 8.79 9.94 4.87
N GLU A 164 9.46 9.22 5.77
CA GLU A 164 10.72 8.53 5.48
C GLU A 164 10.56 7.42 4.42
N LEU A 165 9.47 6.65 4.52
CA LEU A 165 9.14 5.62 3.54
C LEU A 165 8.72 6.24 2.20
N ASN A 166 7.94 7.32 2.23
CA ASN A 166 7.46 8.01 1.03
C ASN A 166 8.60 8.56 0.17
N ARG A 167 9.72 8.98 0.77
CA ARG A 167 10.90 9.48 0.03
C ARG A 167 11.56 8.45 -0.86
N THR A 168 11.41 7.16 -0.55
CA THR A 168 12.01 6.04 -1.30
C THR A 168 10.99 5.30 -2.14
N SER A 169 9.78 5.80 -2.19
CA SER A 169 8.62 5.15 -2.80
C SER A 169 8.47 5.49 -4.28
N PRO A 170 8.08 4.53 -5.13
CA PRO A 170 7.60 4.79 -6.50
C PRO A 170 6.24 5.50 -6.57
N ASN A 171 5.76 6.11 -5.50
CA ASN A 171 4.51 6.91 -5.41
C ASN A 171 3.19 6.13 -5.61
N VAL A 172 3.14 4.85 -5.26
CA VAL A 172 1.87 4.11 -5.15
C VAL A 172 1.46 4.05 -3.67
N ILE A 173 0.89 5.15 -3.20
CA ILE A 173 0.64 5.43 -1.78
C ILE A 173 -0.82 5.83 -1.58
N ALA A 174 -1.48 5.23 -0.58
CA ALA A 174 -2.76 5.67 -0.07
C ALA A 174 -2.66 5.85 1.46
N GLU A 175 -2.55 7.09 1.90
CA GLU A 175 -2.38 7.43 3.32
C GLU A 175 -3.67 7.98 3.93
N GLN A 176 -3.92 7.65 5.20
CA GLN A 176 -5.02 8.20 5.97
C GLN A 176 -4.96 9.72 5.99
N SER A 177 -6.01 10.37 5.52
CA SER A 177 -6.08 11.82 5.47
C SER A 177 -6.32 12.41 6.85
N THR A 178 -5.42 13.26 7.32
CA THR A 178 -5.61 14.09 8.51
C THR A 178 -6.47 15.34 8.23
N ARG A 179 -6.83 15.60 6.96
CA ARG A 179 -7.76 16.69 6.58
C ARG A 179 -9.22 16.28 6.80
N TYR A 180 -9.59 15.08 6.35
CA TYR A 180 -10.97 14.58 6.38
C TYR A 180 -11.26 13.71 7.61
N CYS A 181 -10.25 13.12 8.24
CA CYS A 181 -10.43 12.27 9.39
C CYS A 181 -10.39 13.10 10.68
N ASN A 182 -11.58 13.33 11.27
CA ASN A 182 -11.67 13.89 12.62
C ASN A 182 -11.23 12.82 13.63
N LEU A 183 -10.04 12.99 14.20
CA LEU A 183 -9.47 12.03 15.14
C LEU A 183 -10.24 11.98 16.48
N ARG A 184 -11.07 12.97 16.80
CA ARG A 184 -11.95 12.93 17.98
C ARG A 184 -13.03 11.85 17.84
N LYS A 185 -13.63 11.72 16.63
CA LYS A 185 -14.75 10.81 16.37
C LYS A 185 -14.33 9.37 16.07
N LYS A 186 -13.11 9.15 15.57
CA LYS A 186 -12.65 7.86 15.03
C LYS A 186 -11.59 7.20 15.93
N GLY A 187 -11.93 6.97 17.20
CA GLY A 187 -11.04 6.29 18.16
C GLY A 187 -10.10 7.22 18.94
N GLY A 188 -10.24 8.54 18.78
CA GLY A 188 -9.41 9.53 19.45
C GLY A 188 -8.00 9.68 18.85
N VAL A 189 -7.24 10.63 19.39
CA VAL A 189 -5.82 10.81 19.03
C VAL A 189 -5.03 9.60 19.51
N GLN A 190 -4.30 8.96 18.62
CA GLN A 190 -3.41 7.85 18.92
C GLN A 190 -1.98 8.25 18.56
N ILE A 191 -1.03 7.82 19.36
CA ILE A 191 0.40 8.02 19.14
C ILE A 191 1.03 6.67 18.86
N CYS A 192 1.70 6.52 17.74
CA CYS A 192 2.49 5.34 17.49
C CYS A 192 3.80 5.46 18.27
N LYS A 193 4.09 4.47 19.13
CA LYS A 193 5.25 4.52 20.01
C LYS A 193 6.55 4.57 19.19
N PRO A 194 7.40 5.58 19.38
CA PRO A 194 8.74 5.55 18.82
C PRO A 194 9.60 4.49 19.52
N GLN A 195 10.57 3.95 18.79
CA GLN A 195 11.43 2.85 19.28
C GLN A 195 12.14 3.22 20.59
N TRP A 196 12.69 4.43 20.71
CA TRP A 196 13.42 4.87 21.89
C TRP A 196 12.56 4.90 23.17
N LEU A 197 11.23 4.92 23.06
CA LEU A 197 10.33 4.93 24.21
C LEU A 197 10.27 3.55 24.90
N HIS A 198 10.71 2.49 24.26
CA HIS A 198 10.86 1.16 24.86
C HIS A 198 12.07 1.10 25.80
N ASP A 199 13.14 1.80 25.44
CA ASP A 199 14.41 1.83 26.18
C ASP A 199 14.57 3.12 26.99
N GLY A 200 13.52 3.95 27.00
CA GLY A 200 13.54 5.30 27.53
C GLY A 200 13.62 5.38 29.05
N LYS A 201 14.46 6.27 29.54
CA LYS A 201 14.55 6.63 30.95
C LYS A 201 13.22 7.25 31.41
N PHE A 202 12.86 7.03 32.67
CA PHE A 202 11.57 7.42 33.24
C PHE A 202 11.21 8.92 33.00
N VAL A 203 12.14 9.82 33.26
CA VAL A 203 11.94 11.27 33.10
C VAL A 203 11.62 11.62 31.65
N GLN A 204 12.42 11.15 30.71
CA GLN A 204 12.24 11.43 29.27
C GLN A 204 10.91 10.88 28.75
N SER A 205 10.56 9.67 29.15
CA SER A 205 9.28 9.04 28.81
C SER A 205 8.10 9.83 29.36
N THR A 206 8.22 10.38 30.58
CA THR A 206 7.19 11.19 31.24
C THR A 206 6.99 12.51 30.51
N ILE A 207 8.08 13.24 30.22
CA ILE A 207 8.05 14.50 29.46
C ILE A 207 7.40 14.28 28.08
N TYR A 208 7.83 13.25 27.35
CA TYR A 208 7.30 12.93 26.03
C TYR A 208 5.79 12.63 26.08
N ARG A 209 5.37 11.79 27.04
CA ARG A 209 3.95 11.45 27.22
C ARG A 209 3.10 12.66 27.59
N LEU A 210 3.64 13.55 28.41
CA LEU A 210 2.97 14.81 28.77
C LEU A 210 2.79 15.69 27.52
N GLY A 211 3.84 15.93 26.74
CA GLY A 211 3.78 16.69 25.50
C GLY A 211 2.74 16.15 24.52
N CYS A 212 2.71 14.83 24.33
CA CYS A 212 1.71 14.17 23.47
C CYS A 212 0.26 14.37 24.00
N ARG A 213 0.05 14.29 25.33
CA ARG A 213 -1.25 14.54 25.97
C ARG A 213 -1.71 15.98 25.77
N MET A 214 -0.81 16.94 25.95
CA MET A 214 -1.09 18.36 25.74
C MET A 214 -1.48 18.64 24.29
N GLY A 215 -0.71 18.14 23.31
CA GLY A 215 -1.06 18.26 21.90
C GLY A 215 -2.44 17.69 21.57
N ALA A 216 -2.75 16.49 22.09
CA ALA A 216 -4.06 15.88 21.92
C ALA A 216 -5.19 16.66 22.60
N MET A 217 -4.93 17.31 23.73
CA MET A 217 -5.87 18.19 24.43
C MET A 217 -6.14 19.44 23.60
N PHE A 218 -5.10 20.16 23.16
CA PHE A 218 -5.24 21.35 22.33
C PHE A 218 -5.95 21.06 21.00
N TYR A 219 -5.66 19.93 20.34
CA TYR A 219 -6.40 19.49 19.17
C TYR A 219 -7.91 19.40 19.44
N ARG A 220 -8.32 18.82 20.58
CA ARG A 220 -9.73 18.71 20.97
C ARG A 220 -10.37 20.05 21.26
N LEU A 221 -9.64 20.95 21.94
CA LEU A 221 -10.09 22.32 22.23
C LEU A 221 -10.30 23.11 20.95
N LEU A 222 -9.35 23.08 20.02
CA LEU A 222 -9.49 23.73 18.72
C LEU A 222 -10.73 23.23 17.96
N LEU A 223 -10.97 21.93 17.93
CA LEU A 223 -12.19 21.36 17.33
C LEU A 223 -13.47 21.77 18.08
N PHE A 224 -13.41 21.93 19.39
CA PHE A 224 -14.54 22.38 20.18
C PHE A 224 -14.91 23.83 19.86
N PHE A 225 -13.92 24.69 19.65
CA PHE A 225 -14.10 26.07 19.23
C PHE A 225 -14.29 26.25 17.72
N GLY A 226 -14.61 25.17 16.98
CA GLY A 226 -15.02 25.21 15.59
C GLY A 226 -13.89 25.21 14.55
N VAL A 227 -12.62 25.08 14.96
CA VAL A 227 -11.51 24.93 14.01
C VAL A 227 -11.62 23.61 13.28
N LYS A 228 -11.47 23.65 11.94
CA LYS A 228 -11.58 22.42 11.11
C LYS A 228 -10.44 21.45 11.40
N PRO A 229 -10.66 20.12 11.27
CA PRO A 229 -9.63 19.11 11.53
C PRO A 229 -8.32 19.34 10.76
N GLN A 230 -8.42 19.82 9.52
CA GLN A 230 -7.27 20.11 8.66
C GLN A 230 -6.33 21.19 9.23
N ASP A 231 -6.86 22.12 10.04
CA ASP A 231 -6.10 23.23 10.64
C ASP A 231 -5.72 22.86 12.08
N ALA A 232 -6.65 22.29 12.85
CA ALA A 232 -6.43 21.85 14.22
C ALA A 232 -5.28 20.84 14.35
N ARG A 233 -5.04 20.00 13.32
CA ARG A 233 -3.96 19.00 13.32
C ARG A 233 -2.55 19.57 13.51
N GLY A 234 -2.36 20.87 13.30
CA GLY A 234 -1.06 21.54 13.44
C GLY A 234 -0.45 21.41 14.84
N VAL A 235 -1.25 21.20 15.89
CA VAL A 235 -0.76 20.99 17.27
C VAL A 235 -0.49 19.51 17.62
N LEU A 236 -0.70 18.59 16.68
CA LEU A 236 -0.46 17.17 16.92
C LEU A 236 1.03 16.85 16.75
N PRO A 237 1.59 15.97 17.61
CA PRO A 237 2.96 15.50 17.45
C PRO A 237 3.14 14.72 16.15
N LEU A 238 4.35 14.75 15.58
CA LEU A 238 4.73 13.98 14.39
C LEU A 238 4.62 12.46 14.59
N ASP A 239 4.63 12.00 15.84
CA ASP A 239 4.41 10.60 16.19
C ASP A 239 2.91 10.22 16.28
N THR A 240 2.01 11.15 15.92
CA THR A 240 0.61 10.79 15.66
C THR A 240 0.55 9.68 14.64
N TYR A 241 -0.22 8.63 14.94
CA TYR A 241 -0.30 7.48 14.05
C TYR A 241 -0.95 7.85 12.72
N THR A 242 -0.49 7.20 11.69
CA THR A 242 -1.10 7.16 10.37
C THR A 242 -1.18 5.72 9.88
N THR A 243 -2.08 5.46 8.94
CA THR A 243 -2.15 4.18 8.22
C THR A 243 -1.93 4.46 6.74
N VAL A 244 -1.00 3.73 6.15
CA VAL A 244 -0.60 3.92 4.74
C VAL A 244 -0.61 2.59 4.03
N ALA A 245 -1.24 2.51 2.86
CA ALA A 245 -1.05 1.39 1.95
C ALA A 245 0.01 1.74 0.90
N TYR A 246 0.92 0.79 0.68
CA TYR A 246 1.95 0.81 -0.36
C TYR A 246 1.79 -0.42 -1.23
N THR A 247 1.84 -0.27 -2.55
CA THR A 247 1.76 -1.40 -3.49
C THR A 247 2.91 -1.34 -4.47
N TYR A 248 3.88 -2.23 -4.34
CA TYR A 248 5.10 -2.25 -5.14
C TYR A 248 5.44 -3.67 -5.58
N SER A 249 6.21 -3.77 -6.66
CA SER A 249 6.84 -5.04 -7.05
C SER A 249 7.88 -5.48 -6.02
N ILE A 250 8.23 -6.76 -6.01
CA ILE A 250 9.30 -7.27 -5.13
C ILE A 250 10.62 -6.55 -5.43
N ALA A 251 10.89 -6.23 -6.69
CA ALA A 251 12.08 -5.48 -7.10
C ALA A 251 12.10 -4.06 -6.49
N GLU A 252 10.96 -3.35 -6.49
CA GLU A 252 10.82 -2.04 -5.87
C GLU A 252 10.95 -2.12 -4.35
N TRP A 253 10.35 -3.15 -3.71
CA TRP A 253 10.49 -3.40 -2.29
C TRP A 253 11.94 -3.66 -1.88
N LYS A 254 12.71 -4.38 -2.72
CA LYS A 254 14.14 -4.59 -2.48
C LYS A 254 14.90 -3.28 -2.31
N ASN A 255 14.63 -2.29 -3.16
CA ASN A 255 15.27 -0.98 -3.06
C ASN A 255 14.90 -0.26 -1.76
N ILE A 256 13.62 -0.30 -1.35
CA ILE A 256 13.16 0.32 -0.10
C ILE A 256 13.83 -0.37 1.12
N ILE A 257 13.89 -1.69 1.11
CA ILE A 257 14.51 -2.49 2.17
C ILE A 257 16.01 -2.23 2.24
N ALA A 258 16.71 -2.17 1.09
CA ALA A 258 18.12 -1.82 1.03
C ALA A 258 18.42 -0.48 1.72
N LEU A 259 17.59 0.53 1.47
CA LEU A 259 17.78 1.87 2.03
C LEU A 259 17.34 1.99 3.49
N ARG A 260 16.26 1.31 3.90
CA ARG A 260 15.62 1.53 5.21
C ARG A 260 15.89 0.43 6.23
N TYR A 261 16.27 -0.77 5.80
CA TYR A 261 16.63 -1.87 6.69
C TYR A 261 18.12 -2.17 6.66
N HIS A 262 18.72 -2.33 5.47
CA HIS A 262 20.15 -2.60 5.29
C HIS A 262 21.03 -1.34 5.36
N GLU A 263 20.44 -0.15 5.30
CA GLU A 263 21.13 1.14 5.53
C GLU A 263 22.28 1.39 4.51
N THR A 264 22.07 0.97 3.25
CA THR A 264 23.12 0.99 2.20
C THR A 264 23.62 2.40 1.85
N THR A 265 22.87 3.46 2.12
CA THR A 265 23.25 4.86 1.83
C THR A 265 23.41 5.72 3.09
N GLY A 266 23.30 5.13 4.27
CA GLY A 266 23.39 5.83 5.55
C GLY A 266 22.34 5.32 6.55
N LYS A 267 22.51 5.67 7.83
CA LYS A 267 21.63 5.19 8.92
C LYS A 267 20.17 5.64 8.69
N ALA A 268 19.27 4.66 8.68
CA ALA A 268 17.84 4.91 8.66
C ALA A 268 17.34 5.32 10.05
N HIS A 269 16.24 6.07 10.11
CA HIS A 269 15.58 6.31 11.39
C HIS A 269 15.12 4.97 12.00
N PRO A 270 15.36 4.71 13.31
CA PRO A 270 15.05 3.42 13.94
C PRO A 270 13.62 2.93 13.72
N ASN A 271 12.63 3.84 13.76
CA ASN A 271 11.23 3.49 13.48
C ASN A 271 11.03 3.00 12.03
N ALA A 272 11.69 3.64 11.06
CA ALA A 272 11.62 3.24 9.65
C ALA A 272 12.28 1.87 9.43
N LYS A 273 13.40 1.61 10.12
CA LYS A 273 14.09 0.32 10.09
C LYS A 273 13.22 -0.83 10.62
N ILE A 274 12.49 -0.60 11.71
CA ILE A 274 11.53 -1.57 12.27
C ILE A 274 10.44 -1.91 11.24
N VAL A 275 9.82 -0.91 10.64
CA VAL A 275 8.76 -1.11 9.65
C VAL A 275 9.31 -1.83 8.41
N ALA A 276 10.45 -1.41 7.89
CA ALA A 276 11.09 -2.06 6.75
C ALA A 276 11.47 -3.52 7.06
N GLY A 277 11.92 -3.81 8.29
CA GLY A 277 12.19 -5.17 8.76
C GLY A 277 10.95 -6.07 8.78
N MET A 278 9.80 -5.54 9.24
CA MET A 278 8.52 -6.28 9.22
C MET A 278 8.09 -6.61 7.78
N ILE A 279 8.23 -5.64 6.86
CA ILE A 279 7.93 -5.83 5.44
C ILE A 279 8.88 -6.89 4.85
N ARG A 280 10.19 -6.75 5.07
CA ARG A 280 11.21 -7.69 4.63
C ARG A 280 10.90 -9.12 5.06
N ASN A 281 10.60 -9.32 6.32
CA ASN A 281 10.30 -10.65 6.86
C ASN A 281 9.07 -11.28 6.18
N THR A 282 8.03 -10.48 5.91
CA THR A 282 6.82 -10.97 5.22
C THR A 282 7.12 -11.35 3.78
N ILE A 283 7.90 -10.53 3.06
CA ILE A 283 8.32 -10.84 1.69
C ILE A 283 9.20 -12.09 1.68
N TYR A 284 10.19 -12.16 2.57
CA TYR A 284 11.08 -13.32 2.69
C TYR A 284 10.29 -14.61 2.92
N ASN A 285 9.38 -14.63 3.88
CA ASN A 285 8.57 -15.80 4.21
C ASN A 285 7.70 -16.29 3.04
N ARG A 286 7.30 -15.38 2.15
CA ARG A 286 6.54 -15.73 0.94
C ARG A 286 7.45 -16.20 -0.18
N MET A 287 8.49 -15.41 -0.48
CA MET A 287 9.30 -15.60 -1.68
C MET A 287 10.33 -16.72 -1.55
N SER A 288 10.82 -17.03 -0.36
CA SER A 288 11.70 -18.18 -0.11
C SER A 288 11.05 -19.52 -0.42
N LYS A 289 9.71 -19.59 -0.45
CA LYS A 289 8.95 -20.78 -0.90
C LYS A 289 8.88 -20.90 -2.42
N LEU A 290 9.15 -19.82 -3.14
CA LEU A 290 9.01 -19.73 -4.61
C LEU A 290 10.37 -19.67 -5.30
N ILE A 291 11.37 -19.09 -4.66
CA ILE A 291 12.72 -18.86 -5.18
C ILE A 291 13.72 -19.50 -4.20
N PRO A 292 14.47 -20.52 -4.59
CA PRO A 292 15.60 -21.00 -3.80
C PRO A 292 16.60 -19.87 -3.54
N ASP A 293 17.19 -19.86 -2.35
CA ASP A 293 18.20 -18.86 -1.92
C ASP A 293 17.75 -17.40 -2.08
N PHE A 294 16.44 -17.17 -1.93
CA PHE A 294 15.88 -15.81 -2.01
C PHE A 294 16.44 -14.92 -0.90
N ASP A 295 17.00 -13.77 -1.29
CA ASP A 295 17.49 -12.73 -0.38
C ASP A 295 16.96 -11.35 -0.76
N ILE A 296 16.58 -10.58 0.27
CA ILE A 296 16.00 -9.24 0.12
C ILE A 296 16.34 -8.33 1.30
#